data_846d90818af6aaaf3d4718a43427fb46
#
_entry.id   846d90818af6aaaf3d4718a43427fb46
#
_cell.length_a   1.000
_cell.length_b   1.000
_cell.length_c   1.000
_cell.angle_alpha   90.00
_cell.angle_beta   90.00
_cell.angle_gamma   90.00
#
_symmetry.space_group_name_H-M   'P 1'
#
loop_
_entity.id
_entity.type
_entity.pdbx_description
1 polymer ?
#
loop_
_entity_poly.entity_id
_entity_poly.type
_entity_poly.pdbx_seq_one_letter_code
_entity_poly.pdbx_strand_id
1 'polypeptide(L)'
;MKKIFLVIALCLGAFIVQAATAYGTVTVSKVISVYDGDTFRVNIDSLPPLVGKNIPIRLKGVDTPEIQGKCQYERDLALKARDFVRSKLANAKEIRLQELQRGKYFRIVADVIVDGISLEKELLENELAYKYSGGKKSSWCN
;
A
#
# COMPACT_ATOMS: atom_id res chain seq x y z
N MET A 1 0.74 -30.64 60.91
CA MET A 1 0.44 -29.39 60.17
C MET A 1 1.12 -29.49 58.78
N LYS A 2 0.35 -29.81 57.75
CA LYS A 2 0.86 -29.92 56.36
C LYS A 2 0.73 -28.56 55.67
N LYS A 3 1.86 -27.93 55.31
CA LYS A 3 1.88 -26.68 54.54
C LYS A 3 1.67 -27.03 53.06
N ILE A 4 0.54 -26.62 52.49
CA ILE A 4 0.24 -26.73 51.08
C ILE A 4 0.88 -25.53 50.39
N PHE A 5 1.93 -25.78 49.56
CA PHE A 5 2.49 -24.76 48.67
C PHE A 5 1.62 -24.70 47.41
N LEU A 6 0.88 -23.60 47.25
CA LEU A 6 0.13 -23.29 46.04
C LEU A 6 1.12 -22.71 44.99
N VAL A 7 1.48 -23.51 43.99
CA VAL A 7 2.27 -23.05 42.87
C VAL A 7 1.33 -22.38 41.85
N ILE A 8 1.32 -21.07 41.82
CA ILE A 8 0.62 -20.30 40.79
C ILE A 8 1.49 -20.32 39.53
N ALA A 9 1.13 -21.17 38.55
CA ALA A 9 1.74 -21.14 37.21
C ALA A 9 1.25 -19.92 36.45
N LEU A 10 2.09 -18.91 36.34
CA LEU A 10 1.85 -17.71 35.53
C LEU A 10 2.03 -18.07 34.06
N CYS A 11 0.95 -18.41 33.35
CA CYS A 11 1.00 -18.58 31.88
C CYS A 11 1.18 -17.22 31.23
N LEU A 12 2.44 -16.85 30.92
CA LEU A 12 2.74 -15.78 30.00
C LEU A 12 2.34 -16.25 28.59
N GLY A 13 1.16 -15.85 28.15
CA GLY A 13 0.76 -16.01 26.74
C GLY A 13 1.65 -15.13 25.87
N ALA A 14 2.61 -15.73 25.18
CA ALA A 14 3.39 -15.04 24.14
C ALA A 14 2.44 -14.76 22.98
N PHE A 15 2.02 -13.50 22.80
CA PHE A 15 1.38 -13.04 21.57
C PHE A 15 2.44 -13.06 20.46
N ILE A 16 2.39 -14.09 19.62
CA ILE A 16 3.21 -14.13 18.41
C ILE A 16 2.56 -13.14 17.44
N VAL A 17 3.13 -11.95 17.34
CA VAL A 17 2.79 -11.01 16.25
C VAL A 17 3.38 -11.60 14.97
N GLN A 18 2.53 -12.22 14.16
CA GLN A 18 2.94 -12.75 12.87
C GLN A 18 3.16 -11.57 11.91
N ALA A 19 4.41 -11.23 11.64
CA ALA A 19 4.75 -10.24 10.63
C ALA A 19 4.23 -10.70 9.27
N ALA A 20 3.59 -9.82 8.51
CA ALA A 20 3.15 -10.11 7.15
C ALA A 20 4.38 -10.50 6.30
N THR A 21 4.30 -11.65 5.61
CA THR A 21 5.41 -12.13 4.78
C THR A 21 5.55 -11.22 3.55
N ALA A 22 6.71 -10.59 3.39
CA ALA A 22 7.08 -9.84 2.20
C ALA A 22 7.74 -10.76 1.17
N TYR A 23 7.39 -10.59 -0.12
CA TYR A 23 7.83 -11.44 -1.22
C TYR A 23 8.93 -10.80 -2.09
N GLY A 24 9.72 -9.87 -1.52
CA GLY A 24 10.88 -9.29 -2.19
C GLY A 24 10.58 -8.04 -3.00
N THR A 25 11.36 -7.82 -4.06
CA THR A 25 11.35 -6.61 -4.90
C THR A 25 11.27 -6.99 -6.37
N VAL A 26 10.49 -6.24 -7.16
CA VAL A 26 10.42 -6.38 -8.62
C VAL A 26 10.45 -5.00 -9.30
N THR A 27 10.89 -4.96 -10.56
CA THR A 27 10.85 -3.76 -11.40
C THR A 27 9.63 -3.80 -12.31
N VAL A 28 8.93 -2.69 -12.42
CA VAL A 28 7.80 -2.51 -13.34
C VAL A 28 8.32 -2.39 -14.75
N SER A 29 7.76 -3.19 -15.68
CA SER A 29 8.13 -3.14 -17.10
C SER A 29 7.31 -2.09 -17.84
N LYS A 30 6.03 -1.90 -17.45
CA LYS A 30 5.14 -0.93 -18.09
C LYS A 30 4.01 -0.53 -17.15
N VAL A 31 3.72 0.75 -17.06
CA VAL A 31 2.49 1.27 -16.43
C VAL A 31 1.35 1.19 -17.45
N ILE A 32 0.23 0.58 -17.05
CA ILE A 32 -0.93 0.39 -17.91
C ILE A 32 -1.97 1.49 -17.68
N SER A 33 -2.31 1.76 -16.41
CA SER A 33 -3.28 2.79 -16.04
C SER A 33 -3.09 3.23 -14.60
N VAL A 34 -3.52 4.44 -14.28
CA VAL A 34 -3.60 4.98 -12.93
C VAL A 34 -5.07 5.26 -12.64
N TYR A 35 -5.63 4.58 -11.63
CA TYR A 35 -7.03 4.72 -11.25
C TYR A 35 -7.24 5.92 -10.32
N ASP A 36 -6.48 5.97 -9.22
CA ASP A 36 -6.47 7.03 -8.22
C ASP A 36 -5.04 7.25 -7.67
N GLY A 37 -4.91 7.95 -6.54
CA GLY A 37 -3.60 8.26 -5.95
C GLY A 37 -2.85 7.06 -5.38
N ASP A 38 -3.52 5.95 -5.08
CA ASP A 38 -2.88 4.80 -4.44
C ASP A 38 -3.09 3.46 -5.15
N THR A 39 -3.75 3.48 -6.31
CA THR A 39 -4.03 2.27 -7.10
C THR A 39 -3.74 2.50 -8.58
N PHE A 40 -2.87 1.67 -9.14
CA PHE A 40 -2.53 1.68 -10.56
C PHE A 40 -2.27 0.26 -11.08
N ARG A 41 -2.18 0.07 -12.39
CA ARG A 41 -1.96 -1.24 -13.03
C ARG A 41 -0.68 -1.24 -13.82
N VAL A 42 0.03 -2.37 -13.77
CA VAL A 42 1.34 -2.53 -14.40
C VAL A 42 1.51 -3.89 -15.07
N ASN A 43 2.54 -3.98 -15.93
CA ASN A 43 3.19 -5.22 -16.30
C ASN A 43 4.50 -5.38 -15.54
N ILE A 44 4.80 -6.61 -15.14
CA ILE A 44 6.05 -7.04 -14.49
C ILE A 44 6.56 -8.24 -15.28
N ASP A 45 7.43 -7.99 -16.28
CA ASP A 45 7.86 -9.03 -17.22
C ASP A 45 8.77 -10.09 -16.60
N SER A 46 9.35 -9.82 -15.43
CA SER A 46 10.10 -10.80 -14.64
C SER A 46 9.21 -11.86 -13.97
N LEU A 47 7.89 -11.69 -13.98
CA LEU A 47 6.93 -12.63 -13.41
C LEU A 47 6.17 -13.39 -14.52
N PRO A 48 5.67 -14.63 -14.23
CA PRO A 48 4.77 -15.32 -15.15
C PRO A 48 3.55 -14.46 -15.53
N PRO A 49 3.04 -14.55 -16.78
CA PRO A 49 1.96 -13.68 -17.26
C PRO A 49 0.70 -13.66 -16.38
N LEU A 50 0.36 -14.77 -15.73
CA LEU A 50 -0.79 -14.86 -14.82
C LEU A 50 -0.71 -13.87 -13.65
N VAL A 51 0.49 -13.60 -13.16
CA VAL A 51 0.76 -12.72 -12.00
C VAL A 51 1.59 -11.50 -12.35
N GLY A 52 1.97 -11.32 -13.62
CA GLY A 52 2.81 -10.23 -14.10
C GLY A 52 2.15 -9.32 -15.14
N LYS A 53 1.02 -9.70 -15.74
CA LYS A 53 0.34 -8.89 -16.76
C LYS A 53 -0.90 -8.18 -16.21
N ASN A 54 -0.96 -6.85 -16.45
CA ASN A 54 -2.08 -5.99 -16.06
C ASN A 54 -2.47 -6.15 -14.58
N ILE A 55 -1.47 -6.22 -13.70
CA ILE A 55 -1.66 -6.47 -12.27
C ILE A 55 -1.97 -5.16 -11.55
N PRO A 56 -3.03 -5.12 -10.70
CA PRO A 56 -3.31 -3.97 -9.87
C PRO A 56 -2.33 -3.89 -8.69
N ILE A 57 -1.73 -2.71 -8.54
CA ILE A 57 -0.84 -2.36 -7.43
C ILE A 57 -1.56 -1.41 -6.50
N ARG A 58 -1.47 -1.64 -5.20
CA ARG A 58 -1.93 -0.76 -4.13
C ARG A 58 -0.72 -0.27 -3.34
N LEU A 59 -0.55 1.02 -3.22
CA LEU A 59 0.48 1.62 -2.37
C LEU A 59 0.28 1.19 -0.92
N LYS A 60 1.35 0.73 -0.29
CA LYS A 60 1.37 0.32 1.11
C LYS A 60 1.45 1.56 2.01
N GLY A 61 0.83 1.51 3.18
CA GLY A 61 1.03 2.50 4.23
C GLY A 61 0.32 3.84 4.04
N VAL A 62 -0.42 4.03 2.95
CA VAL A 62 -1.15 5.28 2.66
C VAL A 62 -2.58 5.02 2.20
N ASP A 63 -3.43 6.02 2.41
CA ASP A 63 -4.78 6.12 1.87
C ASP A 63 -4.94 7.46 1.19
N THR A 64 -5.36 7.46 -0.08
CA THR A 64 -5.62 8.66 -0.86
C THR A 64 -7.11 8.94 -0.97
N PRO A 65 -7.51 10.18 -1.33
CA PRO A 65 -8.92 10.48 -1.59
C PRO A 65 -9.48 9.60 -2.70
N GLU A 66 -10.75 9.25 -2.58
CA GLU A 66 -11.46 8.37 -3.52
C GLU A 66 -12.06 9.18 -4.68
N ILE A 67 -11.92 8.68 -5.91
CA ILE A 67 -12.54 9.29 -7.12
C ILE A 67 -14.06 9.41 -6.97
N GLN A 68 -14.69 8.42 -6.34
CA GLN A 68 -16.11 8.44 -6.00
C GLN A 68 -16.34 8.84 -4.53
N GLY A 69 -15.55 9.79 -4.05
CA GLY A 69 -15.58 10.28 -2.68
C GLY A 69 -16.92 10.88 -2.27
N LYS A 70 -17.15 10.95 -0.97
CA LYS A 70 -18.44 11.34 -0.37
C LYS A 70 -18.77 12.83 -0.53
N CYS A 71 -17.78 13.69 -0.73
CA CYS A 71 -17.96 15.13 -0.92
C CYS A 71 -17.15 15.64 -2.10
N GLN A 72 -17.50 16.86 -2.58
CA GLN A 72 -16.82 17.47 -3.73
C GLN A 72 -15.32 17.67 -3.46
N TYR A 73 -14.97 18.12 -2.25
CA TYR A 73 -13.58 18.32 -1.85
C TYR A 73 -12.74 17.02 -2.00
N GLU A 74 -13.26 15.88 -1.51
CA GLU A 74 -12.58 14.59 -1.65
C GLU A 74 -12.39 14.20 -3.11
N ARG A 75 -13.43 14.35 -3.95
CA ARG A 75 -13.36 14.03 -5.39
C ARG A 75 -12.32 14.87 -6.13
N ASP A 76 -12.29 16.18 -5.86
CA ASP A 76 -11.34 17.12 -6.47
C ASP A 76 -9.89 16.78 -6.04
N LEU A 77 -9.71 16.48 -4.76
CA LEU A 77 -8.40 16.08 -4.24
C LEU A 77 -7.96 14.72 -4.79
N ALA A 78 -8.89 13.79 -5.00
CA ALA A 78 -8.62 12.50 -5.64
C ALA A 78 -8.10 12.66 -7.07
N LEU A 79 -8.67 13.59 -7.85
CA LEU A 79 -8.16 13.90 -9.19
C LEU A 79 -6.75 14.47 -9.14
N LYS A 80 -6.45 15.35 -8.19
CA LYS A 80 -5.09 15.90 -7.98
C LYS A 80 -4.10 14.79 -7.61
N ALA A 81 -4.46 13.92 -6.67
CA ALA A 81 -3.61 12.80 -6.26
C ALA A 81 -3.35 11.83 -7.43
N ARG A 82 -4.39 11.48 -8.21
CA ARG A 82 -4.27 10.65 -9.41
C ARG A 82 -3.34 11.28 -10.44
N ASP A 83 -3.51 12.55 -10.75
CA ASP A 83 -2.72 13.23 -11.78
C ASP A 83 -1.26 13.42 -11.34
N PHE A 84 -1.02 13.64 -10.03
CA PHE A 84 0.31 13.62 -9.44
C PHE A 84 1.00 12.26 -9.67
N VAL A 85 0.35 11.16 -9.29
CA VAL A 85 0.90 9.80 -9.45
C VAL A 85 1.10 9.48 -10.93
N ARG A 86 0.13 9.82 -11.79
CA ARG A 86 0.23 9.62 -13.24
C ARG A 86 1.46 10.32 -13.81
N SER A 87 1.70 11.57 -13.44
CA SER A 87 2.88 12.33 -13.88
C SER A 87 4.18 11.70 -13.39
N LYS A 88 4.25 11.31 -12.13
CA LYS A 88 5.43 10.63 -11.56
C LYS A 88 5.75 9.33 -12.27
N LEU A 89 4.77 8.47 -12.48
CA LEU A 89 4.96 7.18 -13.13
C LEU A 89 5.28 7.31 -14.63
N ALA A 90 4.68 8.29 -15.32
CA ALA A 90 4.91 8.53 -16.75
C ALA A 90 6.32 9.05 -17.06
N ASN A 91 6.90 9.81 -16.15
CA ASN A 91 8.25 10.41 -16.32
C ASN A 91 9.36 9.57 -15.66
N ALA A 92 9.02 8.44 -15.04
CA ALA A 92 9.96 7.59 -14.33
C ALA A 92 10.93 6.88 -15.31
N LYS A 93 12.20 6.84 -14.93
CA LYS A 93 13.22 5.99 -15.58
C LYS A 93 13.15 4.57 -15.03
N GLU A 94 12.89 4.44 -13.72
CA GLU A 94 12.74 3.17 -13.04
C GLU A 94 11.63 3.24 -12.00
N ILE A 95 10.79 2.20 -11.97
CA ILE A 95 9.78 2.00 -10.92
C ILE A 95 10.03 0.63 -10.30
N ARG A 96 10.34 0.61 -9.00
CA ARG A 96 10.50 -0.62 -8.21
C ARG A 96 9.36 -0.77 -7.22
N LEU A 97 8.85 -1.98 -7.14
CA LEU A 97 7.90 -2.40 -6.10
C LEU A 97 8.68 -3.21 -5.07
N GLN A 98 8.67 -2.76 -3.82
CA GLN A 98 9.39 -3.38 -2.71
C GLN A 98 8.40 -3.91 -1.67
N GLU A 99 8.87 -4.82 -0.80
CA GLU A 99 8.07 -5.38 0.28
C GLU A 99 6.71 -5.92 -0.20
N LEU A 100 6.74 -6.63 -1.33
CA LEU A 100 5.54 -7.17 -1.99
C LEU A 100 4.70 -8.01 -1.03
N GLN A 101 3.41 -7.72 -0.99
CA GLN A 101 2.43 -8.46 -0.20
C GLN A 101 1.20 -8.78 -1.04
N ARG A 102 0.52 -9.86 -0.71
CA ARG A 102 -0.76 -10.19 -1.34
C ARG A 102 -1.87 -9.33 -0.75
N GLY A 103 -2.51 -8.54 -1.58
CA GLY A 103 -3.70 -7.79 -1.24
C GLY A 103 -4.99 -8.55 -1.55
N LYS A 104 -6.13 -7.91 -1.26
CA LYS A 104 -7.46 -8.42 -1.67
C LYS A 104 -7.61 -8.33 -3.20
N TYR A 105 -8.52 -9.13 -3.76
CA TYR A 105 -8.88 -9.09 -5.19
C TYR A 105 -7.71 -9.26 -6.17
N PHE A 106 -6.79 -10.18 -5.86
CA PHE A 106 -5.61 -10.46 -6.70
C PHE A 106 -4.70 -9.25 -6.91
N ARG A 107 -4.65 -8.36 -5.94
CA ARG A 107 -3.87 -7.13 -5.93
C ARG A 107 -2.54 -7.33 -5.23
N ILE A 108 -1.47 -6.72 -5.72
CA ILE A 108 -0.20 -6.62 -5.01
C ILE A 108 -0.21 -5.33 -4.17
N VAL A 109 0.13 -5.43 -2.90
CA VAL A 109 0.42 -4.29 -2.02
C VAL A 109 1.93 -4.16 -1.93
N ALA A 110 2.46 -2.96 -2.18
CA ALA A 110 3.91 -2.72 -2.19
C ALA A 110 4.26 -1.29 -1.80
N ASP A 111 5.48 -1.11 -1.33
CA ASP A 111 6.15 0.19 -1.30
C ASP A 111 6.61 0.51 -2.73
N VAL A 112 6.32 1.70 -3.23
CA VAL A 112 6.59 2.09 -4.62
C VAL A 112 7.71 3.12 -4.66
N ILE A 113 8.83 2.73 -5.27
CA ILE A 113 10.01 3.58 -5.42
C ILE A 113 10.14 4.04 -6.87
N VAL A 114 10.04 5.33 -7.09
CA VAL A 114 10.14 5.97 -8.41
C VAL A 114 11.46 6.73 -8.48
N ASP A 115 12.38 6.30 -9.34
CA ASP A 115 13.71 6.90 -9.49
C ASP A 115 14.45 7.07 -8.15
N GLY A 116 14.31 6.08 -7.24
CA GLY A 116 14.94 6.09 -5.92
C GLY A 116 14.16 6.81 -4.82
N ILE A 117 12.99 7.42 -5.12
CA ILE A 117 12.18 8.19 -4.17
C ILE A 117 10.89 7.43 -3.86
N SER A 118 10.49 7.37 -2.58
CA SER A 118 9.22 6.76 -2.17
C SER A 118 8.04 7.61 -2.64
N LEU A 119 7.16 7.02 -3.44
CA LEU A 119 5.93 7.66 -3.90
C LEU A 119 4.96 7.94 -2.74
N GLU A 120 4.89 7.04 -1.76
CA GLU A 120 4.08 7.19 -0.55
C GLU A 120 4.52 8.44 0.24
N LYS A 121 5.84 8.62 0.41
CA LYS A 121 6.40 9.78 1.09
C LYS A 121 6.03 11.07 0.36
N GLU A 122 6.21 11.12 -0.96
CA GLU A 122 5.85 12.31 -1.75
C GLU A 122 4.34 12.63 -1.67
N LEU A 123 3.46 11.62 -1.67
CA LEU A 123 2.02 11.83 -1.50
C LEU A 123 1.68 12.42 -0.14
N LEU A 124 2.32 11.93 0.93
CA LEU A 124 2.14 12.45 2.30
C LEU A 124 2.64 13.91 2.42
N GLU A 125 3.83 14.21 1.87
CA GLU A 125 4.43 15.54 1.88
C GLU A 125 3.63 16.58 1.08
N ASN A 126 2.90 16.14 0.05
CA ASN A 126 2.01 16.99 -0.75
C ASN A 126 0.56 17.01 -0.24
N GLU A 127 0.29 16.45 0.93
CA GLU A 127 -1.05 16.37 1.55
C GLU A 127 -2.10 15.67 0.65
N LEU A 128 -1.63 14.75 -0.20
CA LEU A 128 -2.44 13.94 -1.11
C LEU A 128 -2.75 12.55 -0.57
N ALA A 129 -2.26 12.23 0.61
CA ALA A 129 -2.51 10.97 1.31
C ALA A 129 -2.49 11.14 2.82
N TYR A 130 -3.17 10.25 3.52
CA TYR A 130 -3.01 10.02 4.95
C TYR A 130 -2.22 8.74 5.20
N LYS A 131 -1.51 8.65 6.33
CA LYS A 131 -0.93 7.38 6.79
C LYS A 131 -2.03 6.36 7.07
N TYR A 132 -1.85 5.13 6.60
CA TYR A 132 -2.84 4.07 6.74
C TYR A 132 -2.18 2.70 6.90
N SER A 133 -2.45 2.04 8.00
CA SER A 133 -1.93 0.69 8.32
C SER A 133 -3.04 -0.37 8.43
N GLY A 134 -4.21 -0.08 7.86
CA GLY A 134 -5.41 -0.91 7.99
C GLY A 134 -6.45 -0.35 8.98
N GLY A 135 -7.61 -0.99 9.04
CA GLY A 135 -8.70 -0.56 9.92
C GLY A 135 -9.55 0.56 9.32
N LYS A 136 -10.03 1.46 10.20
CA LYS A 136 -10.90 2.58 9.78
C LYS A 136 -10.07 3.67 9.08
N LYS A 137 -10.49 4.06 7.89
CA LYS A 137 -9.92 5.18 7.14
C LYS A 137 -10.30 6.53 7.76
N SER A 138 -9.42 7.52 7.65
CA SER A 138 -9.74 8.92 7.98
C SER A 138 -10.73 9.50 6.97
N SER A 139 -11.55 10.47 7.40
CA SER A 139 -12.45 11.20 6.49
C SER A 139 -11.70 12.29 5.75
N TRP A 140 -11.99 12.45 4.47
CA TRP A 140 -11.57 13.59 3.65
C TRP A 140 -12.63 14.71 3.62
N CYS A 141 -13.82 14.42 4.18
CA CYS A 141 -14.94 15.35 4.24
C CYS A 141 -15.11 15.85 5.69
N ASN A 142 -15.33 17.14 5.86
CA ASN A 142 -15.65 17.77 7.14
C ASN A 142 -17.11 17.50 7.53
#